data_0d62688055e65c20519fd6bd016a278a
#
_entry.id   0d62688055e65c20519fd6bd016a278a
#
_cell.length_a   1.000
_cell.length_b   1.000
_cell.length_c   1.000
_cell.angle_alpha   90.00
_cell.angle_beta   90.00
_cell.angle_gamma   90.00
#
_symmetry.space_group_name_H-M   'P 1'
#
loop_
_entity.id
_entity.type
_entity.pdbx_description
1 polymer ?
#
loop_
_entity_poly.entity_id
_entity_poly.type
_entity_poly.pdbx_seq_one_letter_code
_entity_poly.pdbx_strand_id
1 'polypeptide(L)'
;MSSSPQNFDDYYSHLSQISPLGRIYKKYFMSRLLYWNARKLGPRIVEVGCGTGSGVLGAYPKRVVGLDINPRSVDYCSAAGLDAQLIAEDGMFPVPEKAFDVCILDNVMEHIEESQTTLDECHRVTSAHGGLVIAVPGKRGFDSDPDHKRFYAHSDLRQLDARWQLQSLFATPFGFSSESLSNAVRQYCLVATYRKIA
;
A
#
# COMPACT_ATOMS: atom_id res chain seq x y z
N MET A 1 -19.53 15.09 -8.68
CA MET A 1 -19.46 15.73 -7.35
C MET A 1 -18.00 16.02 -7.09
N SER A 2 -17.66 17.29 -6.91
CA SER A 2 -16.28 17.78 -6.79
C SER A 2 -15.64 17.20 -5.53
N SER A 3 -14.63 16.32 -5.70
CA SER A 3 -13.71 15.98 -4.62
C SER A 3 -12.95 17.25 -4.24
N SER A 4 -13.10 17.69 -2.99
CA SER A 4 -12.29 18.76 -2.43
C SER A 4 -10.81 18.45 -2.68
N PRO A 5 -9.99 19.43 -3.07
CA PRO A 5 -8.55 19.18 -3.20
C PRO A 5 -8.07 18.67 -1.84
N GLN A 6 -7.54 17.46 -1.82
CA GLN A 6 -6.88 16.92 -0.63
C GLN A 6 -5.83 17.94 -0.21
N ASN A 7 -5.90 18.40 1.03
CA ASN A 7 -4.93 19.36 1.53
C ASN A 7 -3.60 18.61 1.74
N PHE A 8 -2.77 18.61 0.71
CA PHE A 8 -1.47 17.92 0.70
C PHE A 8 -0.53 18.35 1.82
N ASP A 9 -0.75 19.53 2.40
CA ASP A 9 0.02 20.03 3.55
C ASP A 9 -0.36 19.28 4.84
N ASP A 10 -1.62 18.93 5.02
CA ASP A 10 -2.11 18.16 6.18
C ASP A 10 -1.58 16.72 6.12
N TYR A 11 -1.58 16.09 4.94
CA TYR A 11 -1.01 14.75 4.77
C TYR A 11 0.50 14.71 5.08
N TYR A 12 1.26 15.71 4.61
CA TYR A 12 2.69 15.81 4.90
C TYR A 12 2.97 16.03 6.40
N SER A 13 2.16 16.86 7.06
CA SER A 13 2.26 17.11 8.50
C SER A 13 1.93 15.86 9.31
N HIS A 14 0.98 15.04 8.86
CA HIS A 14 0.60 13.79 9.52
C HIS A 14 1.71 12.73 9.45
N LEU A 15 2.39 12.59 8.31
CA LEU A 15 3.57 11.72 8.17
C LEU A 15 4.71 12.12 9.12
N SER A 16 4.82 13.41 9.48
CA SER A 16 5.83 13.91 10.42
C SER A 16 5.53 13.55 11.89
N GLN A 17 4.27 13.22 12.22
CA GLN A 17 3.82 12.91 13.59
C GLN A 17 4.01 11.43 13.99
N ILE A 18 4.44 10.56 13.08
CA ILE A 18 4.76 9.17 13.41
C ILE A 18 5.91 9.14 14.41
N SER A 19 5.72 8.46 15.54
CA SER A 19 6.76 8.33 16.57
C SER A 19 8.05 7.76 15.99
N PRO A 20 9.23 8.11 16.53
CA PRO A 20 10.51 7.55 16.07
C PRO A 20 10.53 6.02 16.05
N LEU A 21 9.92 5.39 17.05
CA LEU A 21 9.78 3.93 17.14
C LEU A 21 8.87 3.37 16.03
N GLY A 22 7.77 4.05 15.72
CA GLY A 22 6.87 3.69 14.62
C GLY A 22 7.55 3.79 13.26
N ARG A 23 8.38 4.82 13.04
CA ARG A 23 9.20 4.96 11.81
C ARG A 23 10.21 3.83 11.67
N ILE A 24 10.89 3.45 12.76
CA ILE A 24 11.82 2.32 12.77
C ILE A 24 11.09 1.02 12.44
N TYR A 25 9.95 0.76 13.09
CA TYR A 25 9.12 -0.42 12.83
C TYR A 25 8.66 -0.48 11.37
N LYS A 26 8.12 0.63 10.83
CA LYS A 26 7.67 0.71 9.43
C LYS A 26 8.84 0.44 8.48
N LYS A 27 9.95 1.14 8.63
CA LYS A 27 11.12 1.07 7.73
C LYS A 27 11.82 -0.30 7.78
N TYR A 28 12.04 -0.86 8.95
CA TYR A 28 12.91 -2.03 9.10
C TYR A 28 12.15 -3.35 9.20
N PHE A 29 10.89 -3.34 9.61
CA PHE A 29 10.10 -4.54 9.75
C PHE A 29 9.05 -4.66 8.65
N MET A 30 8.11 -3.71 8.57
CA MET A 30 6.99 -3.80 7.62
C MET A 30 7.47 -3.76 6.18
N SER A 31 8.29 -2.80 5.81
CA SER A 31 8.79 -2.67 4.42
C SER A 31 9.56 -3.91 3.97
N ARG A 32 10.34 -4.53 4.87
CA ARG A 32 11.03 -5.80 4.57
C ARG A 32 10.06 -6.95 4.39
N LEU A 33 9.07 -7.06 5.27
CA LEU A 33 8.06 -8.09 5.21
C LEU A 33 7.28 -8.03 3.90
N LEU A 34 6.79 -6.83 3.53
CA LEU A 34 6.05 -6.60 2.29
C LEU A 34 6.92 -6.87 1.06
N TYR A 35 8.16 -6.36 1.06
CA TYR A 35 9.11 -6.60 -0.03
C TYR A 35 9.36 -8.11 -0.26
N TRP A 36 9.63 -8.86 0.80
CA TRP A 36 9.91 -10.29 0.64
C TRP A 36 8.69 -11.11 0.23
N ASN A 37 7.47 -10.73 0.66
CA ASN A 37 6.25 -11.34 0.15
C ASN A 37 6.06 -11.03 -1.34
N ALA A 38 6.24 -9.77 -1.75
CA ALA A 38 6.20 -9.38 -3.15
C ALA A 38 7.28 -10.09 -3.97
N ARG A 39 8.51 -10.15 -3.47
CA ARG A 39 9.65 -10.74 -4.19
C ARG A 39 9.49 -12.23 -4.53
N LYS A 40 8.67 -12.97 -3.77
CA LYS A 40 8.30 -14.36 -4.08
C LYS A 40 7.39 -14.47 -5.31
N LEU A 41 6.70 -13.40 -5.67
CA LEU A 41 5.79 -13.34 -6.81
C LEU A 41 6.47 -12.83 -8.08
N GLY A 42 7.55 -12.04 -7.95
CA GLY A 42 8.35 -11.56 -9.07
C GLY A 42 9.34 -10.44 -8.72
N PRO A 43 10.27 -10.11 -9.62
CA PRO A 43 11.33 -9.15 -9.36
C PRO A 43 10.95 -7.68 -9.60
N ARG A 44 10.02 -7.40 -10.52
CA ARG A 44 9.62 -6.03 -10.88
C ARG A 44 8.49 -5.60 -9.98
N ILE A 45 8.79 -4.74 -9.01
CA ILE A 45 7.88 -4.37 -7.93
C ILE A 45 7.55 -2.88 -8.03
N VAL A 46 6.27 -2.54 -7.88
CA VAL A 46 5.79 -1.17 -7.73
C VAL A 46 5.07 -1.00 -6.38
N GLU A 47 5.37 0.08 -5.67
CA GLU A 47 4.64 0.53 -4.48
C GLU A 47 3.67 1.62 -4.87
N VAL A 48 2.37 1.37 -4.75
CA VAL A 48 1.29 2.33 -5.01
C VAL A 48 0.95 3.06 -3.72
N GLY A 49 0.89 4.39 -3.76
CA GLY A 49 0.79 5.24 -2.57
C GLY A 49 2.10 5.27 -1.80
N CYS A 50 3.23 5.48 -2.49
CA CYS A 50 4.56 5.42 -1.87
C CYS A 50 4.84 6.59 -0.90
N GLY A 51 4.02 7.63 -0.89
CA GLY A 51 4.19 8.82 -0.06
C GLY A 51 5.57 9.44 -0.25
N THR A 52 6.22 9.80 0.84
CA THR A 52 7.59 10.35 0.86
C THR A 52 8.68 9.27 0.72
N GLY A 53 8.34 8.08 0.26
CA GLY A 53 9.29 6.96 0.14
C GLY A 53 9.73 6.38 1.49
N SER A 54 8.97 6.57 2.55
CA SER A 54 9.31 6.01 3.87
C SER A 54 8.99 4.51 4.00
N GLY A 55 8.35 3.93 2.99
CA GLY A 55 7.93 2.53 2.90
C GLY A 55 8.93 1.62 2.18
N VAL A 56 8.38 0.77 1.31
CA VAL A 56 9.15 -0.25 0.57
C VAL A 56 10.10 0.41 -0.43
N LEU A 57 9.68 1.48 -1.12
CA LEU A 57 10.49 2.25 -2.05
C LEU A 57 11.81 2.70 -1.40
N GLY A 58 11.76 3.39 -0.26
CA GLY A 58 12.96 3.88 0.41
C GLY A 58 13.79 2.80 1.08
N ALA A 59 13.21 1.63 1.39
CA ALA A 59 13.95 0.48 1.89
C ALA A 59 14.71 -0.24 0.76
N TYR A 60 14.19 -0.19 -0.48
CA TYR A 60 14.73 -0.88 -1.66
C TYR A 60 14.76 0.00 -2.92
N PRO A 61 15.44 1.18 -2.88
CA PRO A 61 15.32 2.23 -3.90
C PRO A 61 15.79 1.83 -5.31
N LYS A 62 16.59 0.77 -5.43
CA LYS A 62 17.06 0.25 -6.73
C LYS A 62 16.23 -0.92 -7.26
N ARG A 63 15.16 -1.29 -6.57
CA ARG A 63 14.37 -2.51 -6.83
C ARG A 63 12.87 -2.28 -6.87
N VAL A 64 12.43 -1.12 -6.44
CA VAL A 64 11.01 -0.74 -6.34
C VAL A 64 10.83 0.61 -7.00
N VAL A 65 9.78 0.74 -7.78
CA VAL A 65 9.28 2.01 -8.33
C VAL A 65 8.13 2.46 -7.45
N GLY A 66 8.02 3.74 -7.17
CA GLY A 66 6.89 4.32 -6.44
C GLY A 66 5.87 4.96 -7.36
N LEU A 67 4.60 4.88 -7.01
CA LEU A 67 3.52 5.66 -7.60
C LEU A 67 2.79 6.39 -6.49
N ASP A 68 2.48 7.67 -6.69
CA ASP A 68 1.68 8.44 -5.72
C ASP A 68 0.82 9.48 -6.44
N ILE A 69 -0.34 9.80 -5.87
CA ILE A 69 -1.25 10.84 -6.40
C ILE A 69 -0.81 12.24 -5.98
N ASN A 70 0.02 12.35 -4.94
CA ASN A 70 0.47 13.62 -4.39
C ASN A 70 1.74 14.09 -5.11
N PRO A 71 1.71 15.18 -5.89
CA PRO A 71 2.87 15.68 -6.61
C PRO A 71 4.02 16.08 -5.69
N ARG A 72 3.74 16.61 -4.48
CA ARG A 72 4.79 16.96 -3.51
C ARG A 72 5.52 15.73 -2.96
N SER A 73 4.79 14.61 -2.79
CA SER A 73 5.40 13.33 -2.40
C SER A 73 6.35 12.83 -3.49
N VAL A 74 5.93 12.91 -4.75
CA VAL A 74 6.76 12.54 -5.91
C VAL A 74 7.99 13.43 -6.03
N ASP A 75 7.83 14.74 -5.91
CA ASP A 75 8.94 15.70 -5.93
C ASP A 75 9.95 15.42 -4.80
N TYR A 76 9.45 15.15 -3.59
CA TYR A 76 10.30 14.79 -2.46
C TYR A 76 11.09 13.50 -2.73
N CYS A 77 10.43 12.46 -3.24
CA CYS A 77 11.08 11.20 -3.62
C CYS A 77 12.15 11.43 -4.68
N SER A 78 11.84 12.20 -5.71
CA SER A 78 12.77 12.52 -6.80
C SER A 78 14.00 13.29 -6.29
N ALA A 79 13.80 14.27 -5.42
CA ALA A 79 14.90 15.01 -4.76
C ALA A 79 15.76 14.11 -3.88
N ALA A 80 15.18 13.04 -3.31
CA ALA A 80 15.90 12.05 -2.52
C ALA A 80 16.55 10.93 -3.39
N GLY A 81 16.46 11.02 -4.72
CA GLY A 81 17.01 10.03 -5.65
C GLY A 81 16.20 8.71 -5.71
N LEU A 82 14.94 8.75 -5.33
CA LEU A 82 13.99 7.63 -5.43
C LEU A 82 13.22 7.71 -6.76
N ASP A 83 12.96 6.56 -7.37
CA ASP A 83 12.16 6.46 -8.59
C ASP A 83 10.66 6.46 -8.23
N ALA A 84 10.03 7.63 -8.30
CA ALA A 84 8.60 7.80 -8.04
C ALA A 84 7.94 8.58 -9.17
N GLN A 85 6.70 8.20 -9.51
CA GLN A 85 5.94 8.78 -10.63
C GLN A 85 4.54 9.19 -10.15
N LEU A 86 4.01 10.26 -10.76
CA LEU A 86 2.71 10.82 -10.39
C LEU A 86 1.57 10.04 -11.04
N ILE A 87 0.64 9.55 -10.23
CA ILE A 87 -0.64 9.00 -10.70
C ILE A 87 -1.50 10.15 -11.25
N ALA A 88 -2.11 9.95 -12.40
CA ALA A 88 -3.00 10.96 -13.01
C ALA A 88 -4.25 11.20 -12.15
N GLU A 89 -4.90 12.35 -12.33
CA GLU A 89 -6.10 12.74 -11.58
C GLU A 89 -7.28 11.77 -11.76
N ASP A 90 -7.35 11.09 -12.88
CA ASP A 90 -8.33 10.04 -13.18
C ASP A 90 -8.01 8.69 -12.54
N GLY A 91 -6.89 8.60 -11.81
CA GLY A 91 -6.41 7.39 -11.14
C GLY A 91 -5.58 6.46 -12.03
N MET A 92 -5.33 6.82 -13.31
CA MET A 92 -4.52 6.02 -14.20
C MET A 92 -3.04 6.05 -13.83
N PHE A 93 -2.42 4.87 -13.78
CA PHE A 93 -0.98 4.77 -13.50
C PHE A 93 -0.14 5.09 -14.73
N PRO A 94 0.90 5.95 -14.62
CA PRO A 94 1.71 6.45 -15.73
C PRO A 94 2.68 5.39 -16.30
N VAL A 95 2.28 4.14 -16.28
CA VAL A 95 3.10 2.99 -16.66
C VAL A 95 2.32 2.07 -17.60
N PRO A 96 2.98 1.37 -18.54
CA PRO A 96 2.30 0.47 -19.46
C PRO A 96 1.71 -0.76 -18.74
N GLU A 97 0.78 -1.44 -19.44
CA GLU A 97 0.27 -2.71 -18.94
C GLU A 97 1.38 -3.75 -18.78
N LYS A 98 1.25 -4.62 -17.78
CA LYS A 98 2.20 -5.72 -17.49
C LYS A 98 3.65 -5.26 -17.23
N ALA A 99 3.83 -3.97 -16.87
CA ALA A 99 5.13 -3.40 -16.56
C ALA A 99 5.79 -4.04 -15.34
N PHE A 100 5.00 -4.46 -14.37
CA PHE A 100 5.44 -5.01 -13.09
C PHE A 100 5.00 -6.45 -12.90
N ASP A 101 5.69 -7.14 -12.01
CA ASP A 101 5.27 -8.46 -11.56
C ASP A 101 4.39 -8.36 -10.32
N VAL A 102 4.58 -7.33 -9.49
CA VAL A 102 3.86 -7.18 -8.22
C VAL A 102 3.56 -5.72 -7.92
N CYS A 103 2.32 -5.45 -7.52
CA CYS A 103 1.92 -4.22 -6.86
C CYS A 103 1.91 -4.41 -5.34
N ILE A 104 2.38 -3.40 -4.59
CA ILE A 104 2.27 -3.31 -3.13
C ILE A 104 1.43 -2.08 -2.79
N LEU A 105 0.42 -2.25 -1.92
CA LEU A 105 -0.35 -1.17 -1.30
C LEU A 105 -0.15 -1.27 0.23
N ASP A 106 0.72 -0.40 0.76
CA ASP A 106 1.05 -0.37 2.19
C ASP A 106 0.30 0.75 2.91
N ASN A 107 -0.81 0.44 3.55
CA ASN A 107 -1.71 1.39 4.20
C ASN A 107 -2.19 2.48 3.21
N VAL A 108 -2.84 2.05 2.15
CA VAL A 108 -3.39 2.90 1.08
C VAL A 108 -4.88 2.67 0.90
N MET A 109 -5.31 1.41 0.93
CA MET A 109 -6.69 1.03 0.59
C MET A 109 -7.72 1.67 1.54
N GLU A 110 -7.37 1.84 2.80
CA GLU A 110 -8.22 2.47 3.82
C GLU A 110 -8.51 3.95 3.56
N HIS A 111 -7.66 4.63 2.80
CA HIS A 111 -7.84 6.03 2.42
C HIS A 111 -8.70 6.22 1.16
N ILE A 112 -9.03 5.13 0.47
CA ILE A 112 -9.78 5.14 -0.78
C ILE A 112 -11.21 4.67 -0.52
N GLU A 113 -12.19 5.53 -0.79
CA GLU A 113 -13.61 5.18 -0.64
C GLU A 113 -14.03 4.14 -1.70
N GLU A 114 -13.72 4.42 -2.96
CA GLU A 114 -14.03 3.56 -4.12
C GLU A 114 -12.72 2.99 -4.71
N SER A 115 -12.29 1.85 -4.20
CA SER A 115 -10.99 1.25 -4.55
C SER A 115 -10.94 0.51 -5.89
N GLN A 116 -12.06 0.42 -6.62
CA GLN A 116 -12.14 -0.38 -7.84
C GLN A 116 -11.15 0.11 -8.92
N THR A 117 -11.08 1.42 -9.16
CA THR A 117 -10.14 2.00 -10.14
C THR A 117 -8.69 1.64 -9.81
N THR A 118 -8.30 1.73 -8.54
CA THR A 118 -6.96 1.34 -8.09
C THR A 118 -6.69 -0.15 -8.30
N LEU A 119 -7.67 -1.01 -8.02
CA LEU A 119 -7.56 -2.46 -8.24
C LEU A 119 -7.50 -2.80 -9.75
N ASP A 120 -8.23 -2.07 -10.59
CA ASP A 120 -8.20 -2.22 -12.04
C ASP A 120 -6.81 -1.86 -12.60
N GLU A 121 -6.24 -0.75 -12.14
CA GLU A 121 -4.90 -0.33 -12.53
C GLU A 121 -3.82 -1.27 -12.00
N CYS A 122 -3.90 -1.72 -10.75
CA CYS A 122 -3.02 -2.77 -10.24
C CYS A 122 -3.11 -4.03 -11.11
N HIS A 123 -4.32 -4.42 -11.53
CA HIS A 123 -4.50 -5.56 -12.42
C HIS A 123 -3.91 -5.30 -13.80
N ARG A 124 -4.11 -4.13 -14.40
CA ARG A 124 -3.58 -3.76 -15.72
C ARG A 124 -2.05 -3.80 -15.76
N VAL A 125 -1.41 -3.18 -14.77
CA VAL A 125 0.06 -3.06 -14.75
C VAL A 125 0.79 -4.32 -14.28
N THR A 126 0.07 -5.27 -13.67
CA THR A 126 0.65 -6.54 -13.20
C THR A 126 0.70 -7.56 -14.34
N SER A 127 1.85 -8.20 -14.52
CA SER A 127 2.07 -9.26 -15.51
C SER A 127 1.19 -10.50 -15.25
N ALA A 128 1.01 -11.34 -16.26
CA ALA A 128 0.36 -12.63 -16.08
C ALA A 128 1.10 -13.44 -15.00
N HIS A 129 0.34 -14.08 -14.10
CA HIS A 129 0.89 -14.81 -12.95
C HIS A 129 1.65 -13.96 -11.91
N GLY A 130 1.63 -12.64 -12.05
CA GLY A 130 2.13 -11.71 -11.05
C GLY A 130 1.23 -11.65 -9.81
N GLY A 131 1.39 -10.65 -8.97
CA GLY A 131 0.63 -10.59 -7.73
C GLY A 131 0.37 -9.20 -7.16
N LEU A 132 -0.35 -9.20 -6.07
CA LEU A 132 -0.73 -8.02 -5.30
C LEU A 132 -0.46 -8.30 -3.83
N VAL A 133 0.17 -7.35 -3.14
CA VAL A 133 0.38 -7.41 -1.69
C VAL A 133 -0.29 -6.18 -1.09
N ILE A 134 -1.23 -6.41 -0.18
CA ILE A 134 -1.99 -5.35 0.50
C ILE A 134 -1.70 -5.43 1.99
N ALA A 135 -1.43 -4.29 2.60
CA ALA A 135 -1.38 -4.12 4.04
C ALA A 135 -2.41 -3.05 4.45
N VAL A 136 -3.28 -3.38 5.41
CA VAL A 136 -4.30 -2.46 5.94
C VAL A 136 -4.31 -2.50 7.46
N PRO A 137 -4.62 -1.39 8.15
CA PRO A 137 -4.66 -1.35 9.61
C PRO A 137 -5.78 -2.21 10.18
N GLY A 138 -5.55 -2.77 11.38
CA GLY A 138 -6.63 -3.32 12.19
C GLY A 138 -7.55 -2.22 12.73
N LYS A 139 -8.63 -2.63 13.41
CA LYS A 139 -9.70 -1.71 13.83
C LYS A 139 -9.19 -0.52 14.65
N ARG A 140 -8.32 -0.74 15.63
CA ARG A 140 -7.76 0.34 16.44
C ARG A 140 -6.84 1.28 15.65
N GLY A 141 -6.06 0.74 14.71
CA GLY A 141 -5.25 1.54 13.80
C GLY A 141 -6.13 2.39 12.89
N PHE A 142 -7.16 1.77 12.31
CA PHE A 142 -8.14 2.44 11.48
C PHE A 142 -8.84 3.59 12.21
N ASP A 143 -9.37 3.37 13.41
CA ASP A 143 -10.09 4.40 14.20
C ASP A 143 -9.18 5.53 14.70
N SER A 144 -7.87 5.37 14.63
CA SER A 144 -6.91 6.37 15.12
C SER A 144 -6.53 7.44 14.09
N ASP A 145 -7.01 7.31 12.85
CA ASP A 145 -6.75 8.25 11.77
C ASP A 145 -8.07 8.72 11.15
N PRO A 146 -8.40 10.02 11.23
CA PRO A 146 -9.65 10.56 10.69
C PRO A 146 -9.70 10.55 9.16
N ASP A 147 -8.56 10.39 8.47
CA ASP A 147 -8.50 10.33 7.01
C ASP A 147 -8.82 8.94 6.45
N HIS A 148 -8.96 7.94 7.32
CA HIS A 148 -9.41 6.61 6.92
C HIS A 148 -10.90 6.62 6.56
N LYS A 149 -11.22 6.13 5.37
CA LYS A 149 -12.57 6.13 4.79
C LYS A 149 -13.23 4.77 4.84
N ARG A 150 -12.45 3.70 4.65
CA ARG A 150 -12.97 2.33 4.57
C ARG A 150 -12.16 1.36 5.42
N PHE A 151 -12.84 0.71 6.36
CA PHE A 151 -12.25 -0.40 7.13
C PHE A 151 -12.31 -1.70 6.32
N TYR A 152 -11.20 -2.44 6.32
CA TYR A 152 -11.10 -3.75 5.68
C TYR A 152 -11.00 -4.86 6.74
N ALA A 153 -12.06 -5.67 6.85
CA ALA A 153 -12.05 -6.87 7.68
C ALA A 153 -11.36 -8.04 6.96
N HIS A 154 -11.16 -9.15 7.66
CA HIS A 154 -10.61 -10.38 7.06
C HIS A 154 -11.49 -10.91 5.93
N SER A 155 -12.82 -10.80 6.06
CA SER A 155 -13.79 -11.19 5.02
C SER A 155 -13.60 -10.41 3.74
N ASP A 156 -13.36 -9.09 3.85
CA ASP A 156 -13.20 -8.21 2.68
C ASP A 156 -11.92 -8.55 1.92
N LEU A 157 -10.83 -8.81 2.65
CA LEU A 157 -9.58 -9.25 2.03
C LEU A 157 -9.66 -10.66 1.45
N ARG A 158 -10.52 -11.54 1.99
CA ARG A 158 -10.75 -12.88 1.40
C ARG A 158 -11.55 -12.82 0.10
N GLN A 159 -12.35 -11.79 -0.10
CA GLN A 159 -13.25 -11.59 -1.24
C GLN A 159 -12.95 -10.28 -1.97
N LEU A 160 -11.69 -9.86 -2.02
CA LEU A 160 -11.26 -8.55 -2.52
C LEU A 160 -11.77 -8.28 -3.94
N ASP A 161 -11.45 -9.18 -4.87
CA ASP A 161 -11.78 -9.07 -6.29
C ASP A 161 -11.56 -10.45 -6.94
N ALA A 162 -12.49 -10.90 -7.78
CA ALA A 162 -12.47 -12.22 -8.40
C ALA A 162 -11.25 -12.47 -9.32
N ARG A 163 -10.56 -11.43 -9.75
CA ARG A 163 -9.35 -11.51 -10.58
C ARG A 163 -8.08 -11.83 -9.77
N TRP A 164 -8.19 -11.86 -8.44
CA TRP A 164 -7.08 -12.06 -7.52
C TRP A 164 -7.33 -13.27 -6.61
N GLN A 165 -6.47 -14.27 -6.70
CA GLN A 165 -6.53 -15.44 -5.83
C GLN A 165 -5.71 -15.20 -4.56
N LEU A 166 -6.35 -15.21 -3.40
CA LEU A 166 -5.67 -15.09 -2.12
C LEU A 166 -4.70 -16.26 -1.89
N GLN A 167 -3.44 -15.95 -1.61
CA GLN A 167 -2.39 -16.92 -1.31
C GLN A 167 -2.10 -16.99 0.19
N SER A 168 -2.10 -15.85 0.87
CA SER A 168 -1.89 -15.78 2.31
C SER A 168 -2.57 -14.55 2.91
N LEU A 169 -3.04 -14.68 4.13
CA LEU A 169 -3.59 -13.60 4.96
C LEU A 169 -3.14 -13.82 6.39
N PHE A 170 -2.39 -12.89 6.93
CA PHE A 170 -1.88 -12.92 8.30
C PHE A 170 -1.85 -11.51 8.89
N ALA A 171 -1.58 -11.41 10.18
CA ALA A 171 -1.46 -10.13 10.84
C ALA A 171 -0.08 -9.90 11.45
N THR A 172 0.37 -8.67 11.41
CA THR A 172 1.59 -8.22 12.08
C THR A 172 1.26 -7.50 13.37
N PRO A 173 2.14 -7.53 14.38
CA PRO A 173 3.43 -8.22 14.43
C PRO A 173 3.34 -9.72 14.83
N PHE A 174 2.16 -10.27 15.02
CA PHE A 174 1.96 -11.58 15.68
C PHE A 174 2.02 -12.79 14.76
N GLY A 175 1.91 -12.62 13.45
CA GLY A 175 1.92 -13.71 12.47
C GLY A 175 0.57 -14.44 12.32
N PHE A 176 -0.38 -14.23 13.20
CA PHE A 176 -1.75 -14.76 13.16
C PHE A 176 -2.78 -13.66 13.33
N SER A 177 -3.98 -13.87 12.84
CA SER A 177 -5.06 -12.90 12.92
C SER A 177 -5.97 -13.12 14.12
N SER A 178 -6.36 -12.02 14.81
CA SER A 178 -7.26 -12.03 15.96
C SER A 178 -8.04 -10.71 16.02
N GLU A 179 -9.35 -10.78 16.15
CA GLU A 179 -10.20 -9.60 16.31
C GLU A 179 -9.87 -8.85 17.61
N SER A 180 -9.62 -9.57 18.70
CA SER A 180 -9.24 -8.95 19.97
C SER A 180 -7.95 -8.14 19.85
N LEU A 181 -6.95 -8.65 19.14
CA LEU A 181 -5.71 -7.92 18.87
C LEU A 181 -5.91 -6.75 17.91
N SER A 182 -6.76 -6.90 16.90
CA SER A 182 -7.15 -5.81 15.99
C SER A 182 -7.77 -4.63 16.74
N ASN A 183 -8.60 -4.91 17.74
CA ASN A 183 -9.26 -3.90 18.57
C ASN A 183 -8.33 -3.30 19.65
N ALA A 184 -7.29 -4.03 20.05
CA ALA A 184 -6.42 -3.65 21.18
C ALA A 184 -5.10 -2.99 20.74
N VAL A 185 -4.54 -3.37 19.59
CA VAL A 185 -3.19 -2.99 19.18
C VAL A 185 -3.23 -2.04 17.98
N ARG A 186 -2.74 -0.81 18.17
CA ARG A 186 -2.72 0.22 17.11
C ARG A 186 -1.86 -0.19 15.91
N GLN A 187 -0.74 -0.87 16.15
CA GLN A 187 0.19 -1.33 15.11
C GLN A 187 -0.23 -2.66 14.47
N TYR A 188 -1.41 -3.17 14.83
CA TYR A 188 -1.95 -4.35 14.17
C TYR A 188 -2.29 -4.04 12.72
N CYS A 189 -1.74 -4.84 11.81
CA CYS A 189 -1.93 -4.66 10.38
C CYS A 189 -2.20 -6.02 9.74
N LEU A 190 -3.23 -6.12 8.91
CA LEU A 190 -3.51 -7.28 8.09
C LEU A 190 -2.67 -7.21 6.82
N VAL A 191 -1.99 -8.28 6.50
CA VAL A 191 -1.21 -8.42 5.26
C VAL A 191 -1.79 -9.56 4.43
N ALA A 192 -2.27 -9.21 3.25
CA ALA A 192 -2.81 -10.14 2.28
C ALA A 192 -1.93 -10.20 1.03
N THR A 193 -1.68 -11.39 0.54
CA THR A 193 -0.92 -11.63 -0.69
C THR A 193 -1.79 -12.39 -1.67
N TYR A 194 -1.85 -11.89 -2.89
CA TYR A 194 -2.68 -12.47 -3.96
C TYR A 194 -1.84 -12.78 -5.19
N ARG A 195 -2.32 -13.74 -5.96
CA ARG A 195 -1.84 -14.04 -7.31
C ARG A 195 -2.90 -13.62 -8.33
N LYS A 196 -2.47 -13.00 -9.41
CA LYS A 196 -3.33 -12.66 -10.54
C LYS A 196 -3.84 -13.94 -11.20
N ILE A 197 -5.16 -14.04 -11.35
CA ILE A 197 -5.80 -15.10 -12.13
C ILE A 197 -5.67 -14.74 -13.61
N ALA A 198 -5.27 -15.69 -14.42
CA ALA A 198 -5.06 -15.52 -15.87
C ALA A 198 -6.37 -15.33 -16.62
#